data_4eaa2b78948ba2e66541adb58bd09146
#
_entry.id   4eaa2b78948ba2e66541adb58bd09146
#
_cell.length_a   1.000
_cell.length_b   1.000
_cell.length_c   1.000
_cell.angle_alpha   90.00
_cell.angle_beta   90.00
_cell.angle_gamma   90.00
#
_symmetry.space_group_name_H-M   'P 1'
#
loop_
_entity.id
_entity.type
_entity.pdbx_description
1 polymer ?
#
loop_
_entity_poly.entity_id
_entity_poly.type
_entity_poly.pdbx_seq_one_letter_code
_entity_poly.pdbx_strand_id
1 'polypeptide(L)'
;MVSEDHAMQGINIGDIAIHGMDTWHGAIAISDYDGKITRVVHVCDSKQDKRFIVYYLQQLAFNGVYKMISYGIRGNTSDFRSWDKVKNIYIAIPSREEQSLISDYIDHKVCEIDEIIEKKQEQLDVLADYKKSLIYEYVTGKKEVPDI
;
A
#
# COMPACT_ATOMS: atom_id res chain seq x y z
N MET A 1 -32.48 -11.72 9.41
CA MET A 1 -31.06 -12.06 9.27
C MET A 1 -30.77 -12.04 7.77
N VAL A 2 -30.24 -10.92 7.26
CA VAL A 2 -29.75 -10.85 5.86
C VAL A 2 -28.45 -11.64 5.86
N SER A 3 -28.34 -12.68 5.02
CA SER A 3 -27.16 -13.52 4.96
C SER A 3 -25.94 -12.65 4.56
N GLU A 4 -24.85 -12.72 5.31
CA GLU A 4 -23.60 -12.02 5.07
C GLU A 4 -23.03 -12.26 3.65
N ASP A 5 -23.48 -13.29 2.98
CA ASP A 5 -23.05 -13.67 1.62
C ASP A 5 -23.41 -12.65 0.53
N HIS A 6 -24.43 -11.81 0.71
CA HIS A 6 -24.83 -10.79 -0.28
C HIS A 6 -23.91 -9.54 -0.31
N ALA A 7 -23.07 -9.36 0.69
CA ALA A 7 -22.14 -8.22 0.79
C ALA A 7 -20.74 -8.52 0.24
N MET A 8 -20.47 -9.77 -0.18
CA MET A 8 -19.17 -10.25 -0.64
C MET A 8 -19.16 -10.54 -2.14
N GLN A 9 -17.99 -10.48 -2.75
CA GLN A 9 -17.72 -10.89 -4.14
C GLN A 9 -16.46 -11.75 -4.18
N GLY A 10 -16.30 -12.54 -5.25
CA GLY A 10 -15.10 -13.34 -5.49
C GLY A 10 -13.92 -12.46 -5.89
N ILE A 11 -12.71 -12.92 -5.51
CA ILE A 11 -11.43 -12.42 -5.98
C ILE A 11 -10.53 -13.61 -6.22
N ASN A 12 -9.72 -13.58 -7.26
CA ASN A 12 -8.76 -14.63 -7.59
C ASN A 12 -7.33 -14.09 -7.52
N ILE A 13 -6.38 -15.02 -7.39
CA ILE A 13 -4.95 -14.70 -7.50
C ILE A 13 -4.70 -13.96 -8.82
N GLY A 14 -4.01 -12.84 -8.73
CA GLY A 14 -3.65 -12.01 -9.87
C GLY A 14 -4.73 -11.00 -10.28
N ASP A 15 -5.89 -10.95 -9.64
CA ASP A 15 -6.85 -9.87 -9.85
C ASP A 15 -6.34 -8.56 -9.24
N ILE A 16 -6.67 -7.44 -9.87
CA ILE A 16 -6.39 -6.11 -9.33
C ILE A 16 -7.54 -5.71 -8.40
N ALA A 17 -7.22 -5.42 -7.17
CA ALA A 17 -8.14 -4.93 -6.15
C ALA A 17 -7.96 -3.43 -5.95
N ILE A 18 -9.04 -2.64 -6.12
CA ILE A 18 -9.04 -1.18 -5.94
C ILE A 18 -10.03 -0.85 -4.83
N HIS A 19 -9.56 -0.36 -3.67
CA HIS A 19 -10.42 -0.02 -2.55
C HIS A 19 -11.14 1.30 -2.79
N GLY A 20 -12.47 1.25 -2.98
CA GLY A 20 -13.27 2.40 -3.39
C GLY A 20 -13.33 3.57 -2.41
N MET A 21 -12.99 3.36 -1.14
CA MET A 21 -12.97 4.43 -0.12
C MET A 21 -11.56 4.92 0.21
N ASP A 22 -10.54 4.09 0.01
CA ASP A 22 -9.15 4.40 0.37
C ASP A 22 -8.23 4.57 -0.85
N THR A 23 -8.82 4.76 -2.02
CA THR A 23 -8.09 5.02 -3.27
C THR A 23 -7.16 6.24 -3.16
N TRP A 24 -7.52 7.24 -2.35
CA TRP A 24 -6.66 8.40 -2.09
C TRP A 24 -5.34 8.06 -1.41
N HIS A 25 -5.31 6.94 -0.68
CA HIS A 25 -4.12 6.46 0.02
C HIS A 25 -3.36 5.40 -0.80
N GLY A 26 -3.77 5.17 -2.06
CA GLY A 26 -3.15 4.18 -2.91
C GLY A 26 -3.50 2.73 -2.52
N ALA A 27 -4.63 2.49 -1.87
CA ALA A 27 -5.10 1.15 -1.52
C ALA A 27 -5.53 0.36 -2.77
N ILE A 28 -4.54 0.00 -3.58
CA ILE A 28 -4.63 -0.70 -4.86
C ILE A 28 -3.53 -1.76 -4.88
N ALA A 29 -3.88 -3.01 -5.15
CA ALA A 29 -2.92 -4.12 -5.14
C ALA A 29 -3.35 -5.24 -6.10
N ILE A 30 -2.41 -6.16 -6.39
CA ILE A 30 -2.71 -7.45 -7.00
C ILE A 30 -3.00 -8.44 -5.87
N SER A 31 -4.02 -9.28 -6.04
CA SER A 31 -4.37 -10.29 -5.05
C SER A 31 -3.40 -11.47 -5.10
N ASP A 32 -2.90 -11.86 -3.94
CA ASP A 32 -2.08 -13.05 -3.74
C ASP A 32 -2.92 -14.29 -3.35
N TYR A 33 -4.23 -14.12 -3.19
CA TYR A 33 -5.12 -15.15 -2.67
C TYR A 33 -6.44 -15.23 -3.45
N ASP A 34 -6.96 -16.44 -3.58
CA ASP A 34 -8.34 -16.69 -3.98
C ASP A 34 -9.27 -16.57 -2.77
N GLY A 35 -10.43 -15.95 -2.94
CA GLY A 35 -11.35 -15.82 -1.82
C GLY A 35 -12.55 -14.94 -2.06
N LYS A 36 -13.06 -14.38 -0.97
CA LYS A 36 -14.17 -13.43 -0.97
C LYS A 36 -13.73 -12.09 -0.37
N ILE A 37 -14.12 -11.00 -1.01
CA ILE A 37 -13.83 -9.63 -0.59
C ILE A 37 -15.10 -8.78 -0.57
N THR A 38 -15.11 -7.73 0.22
CA THR A 38 -16.23 -6.78 0.28
C THR A 38 -16.45 -6.08 -1.06
N ARG A 39 -17.70 -5.76 -1.40
CA ARG A 39 -18.06 -5.00 -2.61
C ARG A 39 -17.61 -3.53 -2.61
N VAL A 40 -17.03 -3.04 -1.53
CA VAL A 40 -16.37 -1.73 -1.49
C VAL A 40 -15.08 -1.74 -2.30
N VAL A 41 -14.50 -2.92 -2.53
CA VAL A 41 -13.33 -3.13 -3.38
C VAL A 41 -13.79 -3.45 -4.81
N HIS A 42 -13.28 -2.75 -5.81
CA HIS A 42 -13.43 -3.16 -7.20
C HIS A 42 -12.42 -4.25 -7.51
N VAL A 43 -12.91 -5.37 -8.03
CA VAL A 43 -12.08 -6.47 -8.53
C VAL A 43 -12.03 -6.37 -10.05
N CYS A 44 -10.83 -6.23 -10.60
CA CYS A 44 -10.60 -5.97 -12.00
C CYS A 44 -9.54 -6.90 -12.58
N ASP A 45 -9.59 -7.12 -13.88
CA ASP A 45 -8.53 -7.77 -14.63
C ASP A 45 -7.99 -6.82 -15.71
N SER A 46 -6.76 -7.08 -16.17
CA SER A 46 -6.12 -6.31 -17.24
C SER A 46 -5.34 -7.22 -18.17
N LYS A 47 -5.41 -6.90 -19.47
CA LYS A 47 -4.51 -7.52 -20.47
C LYS A 47 -3.11 -6.90 -20.48
N GLN A 48 -2.90 -5.79 -19.81
CA GLN A 48 -1.61 -5.11 -19.65
C GLN A 48 -0.78 -5.76 -18.53
N ASP A 49 0.45 -5.34 -18.34
CA ASP A 49 1.21 -5.73 -17.15
C ASP A 49 0.50 -5.19 -15.90
N LYS A 50 0.01 -6.10 -15.04
CA LYS A 50 -0.81 -5.74 -13.89
C LYS A 50 -0.01 -4.97 -12.83
N ARG A 51 1.28 -5.25 -12.68
CA ARG A 51 2.17 -4.52 -11.77
C ARG A 51 2.30 -3.08 -12.22
N PHE A 52 2.56 -2.86 -13.53
CA PHE A 52 2.60 -1.53 -14.12
C PHE A 52 1.31 -0.76 -13.88
N ILE A 53 0.15 -1.39 -14.12
CA ILE A 53 -1.16 -0.77 -13.88
C ILE A 53 -1.32 -0.38 -12.41
N VAL A 54 -0.99 -1.27 -11.48
CA VAL A 54 -1.09 -1.00 -10.04
C VAL A 54 -0.18 0.15 -9.64
N TYR A 55 1.09 0.15 -10.05
CA TYR A 55 2.02 1.24 -9.78
C TYR A 55 1.54 2.58 -10.35
N TYR A 56 1.03 2.57 -11.57
CA TYR A 56 0.49 3.78 -12.18
C TYR A 56 -0.72 4.31 -11.39
N LEU A 57 -1.66 3.45 -11.03
CA LEU A 57 -2.83 3.83 -10.25
C LEU A 57 -2.47 4.32 -8.84
N GLN A 58 -1.50 3.69 -8.18
CA GLN A 58 -0.97 4.16 -6.90
C GLN A 58 -0.33 5.54 -7.04
N GLN A 59 0.44 5.78 -8.12
CA GLN A 59 1.06 7.08 -8.39
C GLN A 59 0.01 8.20 -8.57
N LEU A 60 -1.16 7.91 -9.16
CA LEU A 60 -2.26 8.87 -9.25
C LEU A 60 -2.80 9.28 -7.86
N ALA A 61 -2.75 8.36 -6.88
CA ALA A 61 -3.10 8.66 -5.49
C ALA A 61 -2.10 9.64 -4.87
N PHE A 62 -0.81 9.36 -4.99
CA PHE A 62 0.26 10.24 -4.49
C PHE A 62 0.23 11.64 -5.12
N ASN A 63 -0.08 11.72 -6.40
CA ASN A 63 -0.25 12.98 -7.12
C ASN A 63 -1.56 13.71 -6.80
N GLY A 64 -2.42 13.15 -5.94
CA GLY A 64 -3.68 13.76 -5.54
C GLY A 64 -4.77 13.75 -6.61
N VAL A 65 -4.59 13.03 -7.73
CA VAL A 65 -5.56 13.00 -8.85
C VAL A 65 -6.93 12.53 -8.38
N TYR A 66 -6.98 11.49 -7.56
CA TYR A 66 -8.25 10.99 -7.02
C TYR A 66 -8.98 12.03 -6.16
N LYS A 67 -8.24 12.85 -5.41
CA LYS A 67 -8.82 13.95 -4.62
C LYS A 67 -9.43 15.01 -5.53
N MET A 68 -8.77 15.34 -6.64
CA MET A 68 -9.23 16.35 -7.59
C MET A 68 -10.53 15.94 -8.31
N ILE A 69 -10.69 14.64 -8.63
CA ILE A 69 -11.85 14.11 -9.35
C ILE A 69 -12.95 13.56 -8.42
N SER A 70 -12.71 13.56 -7.10
CA SER A 70 -13.70 13.17 -6.10
C SER A 70 -14.56 14.36 -5.70
N TYR A 71 -15.86 14.22 -5.83
CA TYR A 71 -16.80 15.13 -5.19
C TYR A 71 -17.00 14.66 -3.74
N GLY A 72 -16.17 15.21 -2.82
CA GLY A 72 -16.04 14.71 -1.47
C GLY A 72 -17.31 14.79 -0.64
N ILE A 73 -17.73 13.65 -0.09
CA ILE A 73 -18.82 13.54 0.89
C ILE A 73 -18.28 13.50 2.32
N ARG A 74 -16.99 13.15 2.51
CA ARG A 74 -16.30 13.15 3.81
C ARG A 74 -14.84 13.53 3.62
N GLY A 75 -14.30 14.33 4.53
CA GLY A 75 -12.96 14.93 4.41
C GLY A 75 -11.77 13.98 4.29
N ASN A 76 -11.96 12.67 4.54
CA ASN A 76 -10.88 11.68 4.56
C ASN A 76 -11.16 10.38 3.78
N THR A 77 -12.21 10.32 2.98
CA THR A 77 -12.52 9.11 2.19
C THR A 77 -12.83 9.46 0.75
N SER A 78 -12.29 8.67 -0.19
CA SER A 78 -12.64 8.76 -1.60
C SER A 78 -14.05 8.20 -1.85
N ASP A 79 -14.75 8.74 -2.86
CA ASP A 79 -16.05 8.25 -3.30
C ASP A 79 -15.91 7.51 -4.66
N PHE A 80 -15.02 6.52 -4.69
CA PHE A 80 -14.80 5.64 -5.85
C PHE A 80 -15.52 4.29 -5.71
N ARG A 81 -16.58 4.21 -4.91
CA ARG A 81 -17.44 3.03 -4.82
C ARG A 81 -18.21 2.76 -6.11
N SER A 82 -18.39 3.78 -6.95
CA SER A 82 -18.98 3.62 -8.29
C SER A 82 -17.89 3.30 -9.30
N TRP A 83 -18.01 2.16 -10.00
CA TRP A 83 -17.12 1.76 -11.07
C TRP A 83 -17.06 2.79 -12.20
N ASP A 84 -18.16 3.52 -12.46
CA ASP A 84 -18.20 4.57 -13.48
C ASP A 84 -17.18 5.68 -13.27
N LYS A 85 -16.79 5.94 -12.02
CA LYS A 85 -15.74 6.92 -11.72
C LYS A 85 -14.35 6.34 -11.99
N VAL A 86 -14.13 5.09 -11.65
CA VAL A 86 -12.83 4.40 -11.82
C VAL A 86 -12.53 4.16 -13.29
N LYS A 87 -13.50 3.65 -14.06
CA LYS A 87 -13.33 3.29 -15.48
C LYS A 87 -12.99 4.47 -16.39
N ASN A 88 -13.30 5.69 -15.98
CA ASN A 88 -13.08 6.91 -16.77
C ASN A 88 -11.74 7.58 -16.47
N ILE A 89 -10.86 6.95 -15.69
CA ILE A 89 -9.51 7.46 -15.45
C ILE A 89 -8.64 7.10 -16.65
N TYR A 90 -8.08 8.11 -17.30
CA TYR A 90 -7.16 7.94 -18.42
C TYR A 90 -5.75 7.74 -17.91
N ILE A 91 -5.09 6.71 -18.41
CA ILE A 91 -3.70 6.39 -18.10
C ILE A 91 -2.90 6.23 -19.38
N ALA A 92 -1.63 6.62 -19.37
CA ALA A 92 -0.72 6.39 -20.48
C ALA A 92 -0.22 4.95 -20.44
N ILE A 93 -0.32 4.25 -21.55
CA ILE A 93 0.07 2.84 -21.70
C ILE A 93 1.22 2.75 -22.71
N PRO A 94 2.48 2.52 -22.26
CA PRO A 94 3.60 2.23 -23.15
C PRO A 94 3.49 0.82 -23.76
N SER A 95 4.50 0.41 -24.53
CA SER A 95 4.58 -0.95 -25.06
C SER A 95 4.63 -1.98 -23.93
N ARG A 96 4.19 -3.22 -24.18
CA ARG A 96 4.21 -4.27 -23.16
C ARG A 96 5.62 -4.58 -22.62
N GLU A 97 6.60 -4.53 -23.50
CA GLU A 97 8.00 -4.73 -23.14
C GLU A 97 8.46 -3.61 -22.18
N GLU A 98 8.10 -2.38 -22.47
CA GLU A 98 8.43 -1.24 -21.60
C GLU A 98 7.70 -1.30 -20.27
N GLN A 99 6.42 -1.71 -20.25
CA GLN A 99 5.67 -1.94 -19.00
C GLN A 99 6.40 -2.95 -18.10
N SER A 100 6.82 -4.09 -18.66
CA SER A 100 7.53 -5.12 -17.90
C SER A 100 8.86 -4.60 -17.36
N LEU A 101 9.66 -3.92 -18.19
CA LEU A 101 10.93 -3.33 -17.77
C LEU A 101 10.76 -2.30 -16.63
N ILE A 102 9.72 -1.47 -16.71
CA ILE A 102 9.40 -0.50 -15.65
C ILE A 102 9.03 -1.23 -14.36
N SER A 103 8.15 -2.24 -14.45
CA SER A 103 7.71 -3.02 -13.28
C SER A 103 8.87 -3.73 -12.62
N ASP A 104 9.71 -4.43 -13.40
CA ASP A 104 10.87 -5.15 -12.89
C ASP A 104 11.88 -4.21 -12.20
N TYR A 105 12.10 -3.03 -12.76
CA TYR A 105 12.96 -2.02 -12.15
C TYR A 105 12.38 -1.49 -10.83
N ILE A 106 11.07 -1.21 -10.77
CA ILE A 106 10.40 -0.74 -9.56
C ILE A 106 10.45 -1.84 -8.49
N ASP A 107 10.10 -3.07 -8.83
CA ASP A 107 10.13 -4.21 -7.91
C ASP A 107 11.51 -4.38 -7.27
N HIS A 108 12.57 -4.31 -8.10
CA HIS A 108 13.94 -4.40 -7.61
C HIS A 108 14.29 -3.25 -6.65
N LYS A 109 13.91 -2.02 -6.99
CA LYS A 109 14.16 -0.86 -6.14
C LYS A 109 13.36 -0.86 -4.85
N VAL A 110 12.12 -1.33 -4.88
CA VAL A 110 11.30 -1.49 -3.67
C VAL A 110 11.95 -2.53 -2.75
N CYS A 111 12.38 -3.68 -3.28
CA CYS A 111 13.08 -4.70 -2.50
C CYS A 111 14.36 -4.15 -1.84
N GLU A 112 15.20 -3.42 -2.57
CA GLU A 112 16.40 -2.76 -1.99
C GLU A 112 16.05 -1.79 -0.85
N ILE A 113 14.96 -1.02 -1.01
CA ILE A 113 14.49 -0.06 0.01
C ILE A 113 13.98 -0.81 1.24
N ASP A 114 13.19 -1.86 1.05
CA ASP A 114 12.62 -2.64 2.14
C ASP A 114 13.70 -3.31 2.98
N GLU A 115 14.77 -3.85 2.36
CA GLU A 115 15.95 -4.35 3.06
C GLU A 115 16.65 -3.28 3.90
N ILE A 116 16.72 -2.05 3.40
CA ILE A 116 17.31 -0.92 4.16
C ILE A 116 16.42 -0.56 5.33
N ILE A 117 15.10 -0.53 5.14
CA ILE A 117 14.13 -0.25 6.20
C ILE A 117 14.24 -1.29 7.32
N GLU A 118 14.29 -2.58 6.97
CA GLU A 118 14.44 -3.68 7.93
C GLU A 118 15.71 -3.51 8.77
N LYS A 119 16.87 -3.30 8.13
CA LYS A 119 18.14 -3.05 8.84
C LYS A 119 18.09 -1.83 9.76
N LYS A 120 17.36 -0.77 9.35
CA LYS A 120 17.18 0.42 10.19
C LYS A 120 16.27 0.14 11.38
N GLN A 121 15.24 -0.68 11.21
CA GLN A 121 14.37 -1.08 12.31
C GLN A 121 15.15 -1.91 13.35
N GLU A 122 15.95 -2.87 12.91
CA GLU A 122 16.84 -3.64 13.79
C GLU A 122 17.78 -2.73 14.60
N GLN A 123 18.37 -1.70 13.95
CA GLN A 123 19.23 -0.74 14.64
C GLN A 123 18.46 0.07 15.70
N LEU A 124 17.20 0.46 15.41
CA LEU A 124 16.36 1.16 16.37
C LEU A 124 16.03 0.28 17.59
N ASP A 125 15.78 -0.99 17.39
CA ASP A 125 15.47 -1.94 18.45
C ASP A 125 16.69 -2.14 19.37
N VAL A 126 17.90 -2.31 18.79
CA VAL A 126 19.16 -2.38 19.55
C VAL A 126 19.40 -1.10 20.37
N LEU A 127 19.18 0.08 19.78
CA LEU A 127 19.34 1.35 20.49
C LEU A 127 18.31 1.52 21.61
N ALA A 128 17.08 1.05 21.40
CA ALA A 128 16.04 1.08 22.43
C ALA A 128 16.43 0.19 23.64
N ASP A 129 16.97 -0.99 23.40
CA ASP A 129 17.42 -1.89 24.45
C ASP A 129 18.69 -1.37 25.14
N TYR A 130 19.63 -0.79 24.40
CA TYR A 130 20.80 -0.12 24.99
C TYR A 130 20.38 1.04 25.92
N LYS A 131 19.42 1.86 25.49
CA LYS A 131 18.87 2.93 26.34
C LYS A 131 18.29 2.39 27.65
N LYS A 132 17.50 1.30 27.58
CA LYS A 132 16.94 0.64 28.78
C LYS A 132 18.06 0.14 29.72
N SER A 133 19.08 -0.50 29.13
CA SER A 133 20.23 -1.02 29.90
C SER A 133 20.99 0.11 30.60
N LEU A 134 21.29 1.22 29.92
CA LEU A 134 21.92 2.40 30.49
C LEU A 134 21.13 2.94 31.67
N ILE A 135 19.83 3.16 31.48
CA ILE A 135 18.97 3.67 32.56
C ILE A 135 19.06 2.73 33.78
N TYR A 136 18.92 1.43 33.55
CA TYR A 136 19.01 0.43 34.63
C TYR A 136 20.35 0.45 35.35
N GLU A 137 21.48 0.47 34.63
CA GLU A 137 22.83 0.41 35.19
C GLU A 137 23.14 1.62 36.08
N TYR A 138 22.77 2.83 35.62
CA TYR A 138 23.04 4.06 36.39
C TYR A 138 22.04 4.26 37.53
N VAL A 139 20.76 4.00 37.33
CA VAL A 139 19.73 4.18 38.38
C VAL A 139 19.91 3.18 39.52
N THR A 140 20.38 1.96 39.21
CA THR A 140 20.61 0.93 40.22
C THR A 140 22.02 0.98 40.87
N GLY A 141 22.85 1.93 40.47
CA GLY A 141 24.22 2.08 40.99
C GLY A 141 25.20 1.00 40.53
N LYS A 142 24.86 0.27 39.44
CA LYS A 142 25.79 -0.70 38.82
C LYS A 142 26.92 -0.03 38.05
N LYS A 143 26.69 1.19 37.59
CA LYS A 143 27.70 2.07 37.01
C LYS A 143 27.70 3.41 37.73
N GLU A 144 28.89 3.97 37.96
CA GLU A 144 29.05 5.33 38.45
C GLU A 144 28.93 6.32 37.28
N VAL A 145 28.32 7.48 37.58
CA VAL A 145 28.25 8.57 36.60
C VAL A 145 29.66 9.15 36.43
N PRO A 146 30.19 9.25 35.20
CA PRO A 146 31.50 9.89 35.01
C PRO A 146 31.47 11.32 35.49
N ASP A 147 32.57 11.77 36.12
CA ASP A 147 32.76 13.17 36.49
C ASP A 147 32.62 14.03 35.20
N ILE A 148 31.70 15.01 35.25
CA ILE A 148 31.42 15.93 34.14
C ILE A 148 32.37 17.11 34.17
#